data_097bf957c83df47e44f9ba8b3ec246ee
#
_entry.id   097bf957c83df47e44f9ba8b3ec246ee
#
_cell.length_a   1.000
_cell.length_b   1.000
_cell.length_c   1.000
_cell.angle_alpha   90.00
_cell.angle_beta   90.00
_cell.angle_gamma   90.00
#
_symmetry.space_group_name_H-M   'P 1'
#
loop_
_entity.id
_entity.type
_entity.pdbx_description
1 polymer ?
#
loop_
_entity_poly.entity_id
_entity_poly.type
_entity_poly.pdbx_seq_one_letter_code
_entity_poly.pdbx_strand_id
1 'polypeptide(L)'
;MRFSQRKGLVPATKVVQRESIDDDLRASLWNLLTLFYWRKFQGRDEDTYRSDEVAGSNLEVLMYSIWINHFKQPIDTIELYWQNCLRRLRDYFFDGQWYEVYDFVEFIAQNGDASSRDRFIEACNKHLERENSAYRFVNGQITEITSQQEIEEIESAIQRSDSFPGGINALKGRARVNVQQD
;
A
#
# COMPACT_ATOMS: atom_id res chain seq x y z
N MET A 1 9.25 11.62 -22.39
CA MET A 1 10.60 11.08 -22.70
C MET A 1 11.66 12.06 -22.19
N ARG A 2 12.59 11.59 -21.32
CA ARG A 2 13.67 12.41 -20.74
C ARG A 2 14.69 12.85 -21.82
N PHE A 3 15.45 13.92 -21.57
CA PHE A 3 16.49 14.39 -22.50
C PHE A 3 17.49 13.29 -22.85
N SER A 4 18.00 12.56 -21.85
CA SER A 4 18.95 11.45 -22.04
C SER A 4 18.42 10.33 -22.93
N GLN A 5 17.11 10.01 -22.83
CA GLN A 5 16.44 9.03 -23.71
C GLN A 5 16.35 9.54 -25.15
N ARG A 6 16.01 10.84 -25.33
CA ARG A 6 15.97 11.44 -26.69
C ARG A 6 17.34 11.49 -27.35
N LYS A 7 18.41 11.52 -26.56
CA LYS A 7 19.80 11.51 -27.04
C LYS A 7 20.40 10.11 -27.13
N GLY A 8 19.63 9.05 -26.82
CA GLY A 8 20.12 7.67 -26.86
C GLY A 8 21.17 7.33 -25.79
N LEU A 9 21.32 8.17 -24.74
CA LEU A 9 22.28 7.95 -23.65
C LEU A 9 21.78 6.90 -22.66
N VAL A 10 20.46 6.72 -22.56
CA VAL A 10 19.79 5.66 -21.78
C VAL A 10 18.66 5.05 -22.60
N PRO A 11 18.28 3.80 -22.38
CA PRO A 11 17.21 3.13 -23.10
C PRO A 11 15.90 3.96 -23.05
N ALA A 12 15.16 3.97 -24.15
CA ALA A 12 13.88 4.67 -24.25
C ALA A 12 12.80 3.99 -23.41
N THR A 13 12.87 2.67 -23.27
CA THR A 13 11.95 1.83 -22.49
C THR A 13 12.69 1.18 -21.35
N LYS A 14 12.10 1.21 -20.15
CA LYS A 14 12.57 0.39 -19.03
C LYS A 14 12.18 -1.07 -19.28
N VAL A 15 13.04 -1.99 -18.86
CA VAL A 15 12.70 -3.42 -18.79
C VAL A 15 11.58 -3.59 -17.78
N VAL A 16 10.67 -4.54 -18.03
CA VAL A 16 9.60 -4.89 -17.07
C VAL A 16 10.22 -5.39 -15.79
N GLN A 17 9.85 -4.77 -14.68
CA GLN A 17 10.31 -5.13 -13.35
C GLN A 17 9.41 -6.25 -12.80
N ARG A 18 9.86 -7.51 -12.98
CA ARG A 18 9.26 -8.70 -12.39
C ARG A 18 10.25 -9.28 -11.38
N GLU A 19 9.75 -9.66 -10.19
CA GLU A 19 10.60 -10.15 -9.08
C GLU A 19 11.78 -9.21 -8.78
N SER A 20 11.56 -7.91 -8.96
CA SER A 20 12.57 -6.88 -8.82
C SER A 20 11.94 -5.52 -8.56
N ILE A 21 12.73 -4.60 -8.06
CA ILE A 21 12.39 -3.19 -7.89
C ILE A 21 13.66 -2.36 -8.07
N ASP A 22 13.64 -1.41 -9.01
CA ASP A 22 14.75 -0.49 -9.18
C ASP A 22 14.68 0.70 -8.20
N ASP A 23 15.77 1.45 -8.10
CA ASP A 23 15.88 2.59 -7.18
C ASP A 23 14.88 3.70 -7.51
N ASP A 24 14.54 3.92 -8.79
CA ASP A 24 13.58 4.92 -9.22
C ASP A 24 12.16 4.59 -8.70
N LEU A 25 11.75 3.31 -8.84
CA LEU A 25 10.46 2.86 -8.34
C LEU A 25 10.43 2.84 -6.80
N ARG A 26 11.48 2.32 -6.18
CA ARG A 26 11.63 2.30 -4.72
C ARG A 26 11.51 3.72 -4.13
N ALA A 27 12.27 4.67 -4.67
CA ALA A 27 12.20 6.08 -4.26
C ALA A 27 10.81 6.68 -4.50
N SER A 28 10.16 6.34 -5.61
CA SER A 28 8.81 6.81 -5.94
C SER A 28 7.78 6.33 -4.92
N LEU A 29 7.78 5.04 -4.57
CA LEU A 29 6.87 4.48 -3.58
C LEU A 29 7.13 5.05 -2.18
N TRP A 30 8.40 5.23 -1.78
CA TRP A 30 8.74 5.90 -0.52
C TRP A 30 8.23 7.33 -0.46
N ASN A 31 8.34 8.08 -1.57
CA ASN A 31 7.82 9.43 -1.64
C ASN A 31 6.29 9.47 -1.48
N LEU A 32 5.56 8.49 -2.02
CA LEU A 32 4.12 8.37 -1.80
C LEU A 32 3.79 8.07 -0.33
N LEU A 33 4.49 7.13 0.31
CA LEU A 33 4.34 6.88 1.75
C LEU A 33 4.58 8.17 2.55
N THR A 34 5.61 8.93 2.18
CA THR A 34 5.93 10.21 2.82
C THR A 34 4.80 11.23 2.64
N LEU A 35 4.28 11.40 1.42
CA LEU A 35 3.24 12.38 1.12
C LEU A 35 1.89 12.05 1.76
N PHE A 36 1.52 10.78 1.78
CA PHE A 36 0.20 10.35 2.23
C PHE A 36 0.14 10.05 3.74
N TYR A 37 1.26 9.66 4.36
CA TYR A 37 1.30 9.22 5.77
C TYR A 37 2.36 9.95 6.60
N TRP A 38 3.64 9.85 6.29
CA TRP A 38 4.72 10.29 7.19
C TRP A 38 4.73 11.78 7.45
N ARG A 39 4.46 12.60 6.43
CA ARG A 39 4.38 14.06 6.58
C ARG A 39 3.17 14.55 7.38
N LYS A 40 2.21 13.69 7.65
CA LYS A 40 1.03 13.99 8.45
C LYS A 40 1.27 13.76 9.94
N PHE A 41 2.46 13.35 10.33
CA PHE A 41 2.78 13.14 11.74
C PHE A 41 2.41 14.38 12.57
N GLN A 42 1.67 14.15 13.64
CA GLN A 42 1.30 15.14 14.65
C GLN A 42 1.46 14.47 16.00
N GLY A 43 2.47 14.90 16.74
CA GLY A 43 2.69 14.47 18.10
C GLY A 43 1.61 14.98 19.04
N ARG A 44 1.60 14.47 20.27
CA ARG A 44 0.67 14.91 21.31
C ARG A 44 0.87 16.39 21.59
N ASP A 45 -0.25 17.13 21.67
CA ASP A 45 -0.23 18.50 22.15
C ASP A 45 0.06 18.52 23.67
N GLU A 46 1.07 19.29 24.05
CA GLU A 46 1.41 19.62 25.44
C GLU A 46 1.22 21.13 25.66
N ASP A 47 1.10 21.57 26.87
CA ASP A 47 0.69 22.95 27.22
C ASP A 47 1.51 24.04 26.51
N THR A 48 2.76 23.78 26.18
CA THR A 48 3.68 24.78 25.60
C THR A 48 4.31 24.38 24.27
N TYR A 49 4.21 23.10 23.88
CA TYR A 49 4.80 22.59 22.63
C TYR A 49 4.11 21.31 22.17
N ARG A 50 4.38 20.90 20.94
CA ARG A 50 3.93 19.61 20.42
C ARG A 50 5.08 18.61 20.54
N SER A 51 4.81 17.48 21.21
CA SER A 51 5.77 16.39 21.34
C SER A 51 6.09 15.77 19.98
N ASP A 52 7.35 15.32 19.79
CA ASP A 52 7.77 14.52 18.64
C ASP A 52 7.83 13.01 18.96
N GLU A 53 7.28 12.60 20.10
CA GLU A 53 7.13 11.21 20.49
C GLU A 53 6.06 10.50 19.65
N VAL A 54 6.29 9.22 19.37
CA VAL A 54 5.33 8.35 18.67
C VAL A 54 4.12 8.08 19.54
N ALA A 55 4.33 7.85 20.84
CA ALA A 55 3.27 7.63 21.80
C ALA A 55 2.36 8.87 21.92
N GLY A 56 1.05 8.66 21.81
CA GLY A 56 0.06 9.74 21.83
C GLY A 56 -0.02 10.56 20.54
N SER A 57 0.74 10.22 19.51
CA SER A 57 0.65 10.86 18.20
C SER A 57 -0.51 10.30 17.36
N ASN A 58 -0.84 10.99 16.27
CA ASN A 58 -1.85 10.53 15.30
C ASN A 58 -1.40 9.28 14.51
N LEU A 59 -0.13 8.90 14.56
CA LEU A 59 0.42 7.70 13.91
C LEU A 59 0.71 6.54 14.89
N GLU A 60 0.46 6.70 16.19
CA GLU A 60 0.73 5.67 17.20
C GLU A 60 0.11 4.31 16.84
N VAL A 61 -1.18 4.29 16.51
CA VAL A 61 -1.91 3.06 16.17
C VAL A 61 -1.31 2.40 14.93
N LEU A 62 -0.95 3.18 13.93
CA LEU A 62 -0.31 2.66 12.72
C LEU A 62 1.07 2.08 13.05
N MET A 63 1.87 2.74 13.90
CA MET A 63 3.17 2.23 14.33
C MET A 63 3.03 0.92 15.10
N TYR A 64 2.08 0.82 16.02
CA TYR A 64 1.78 -0.44 16.72
C TYR A 64 1.39 -1.54 15.74
N SER A 65 0.53 -1.23 14.76
CA SER A 65 0.13 -2.19 13.72
C SER A 65 1.33 -2.66 12.90
N ILE A 66 2.24 -1.77 12.49
CA ILE A 66 3.46 -2.12 11.75
C ILE A 66 4.33 -3.06 12.58
N TRP A 67 4.60 -2.73 13.86
CA TRP A 67 5.46 -3.56 14.72
C TRP A 67 4.87 -4.93 14.99
N ILE A 68 3.60 -5.00 15.37
CA ILE A 68 2.93 -6.26 15.73
C ILE A 68 2.66 -7.13 14.49
N ASN A 69 2.08 -6.53 13.44
CA ASN A 69 1.50 -7.30 12.35
C ASN A 69 2.41 -7.44 11.14
N HIS A 70 3.28 -6.45 10.87
CA HIS A 70 4.20 -6.50 9.74
C HIS A 70 5.59 -6.97 10.17
N PHE A 71 6.23 -6.29 11.11
CA PHE A 71 7.58 -6.67 11.58
C PHE A 71 7.60 -7.88 12.52
N LYS A 72 6.46 -8.24 13.13
CA LYS A 72 6.38 -9.30 14.15
C LYS A 72 7.34 -9.07 15.32
N GLN A 73 7.46 -7.83 15.74
CA GLN A 73 8.36 -7.41 16.83
C GLN A 73 7.58 -6.90 18.04
N PRO A 74 8.17 -6.99 19.25
CA PRO A 74 7.58 -6.42 20.45
C PRO A 74 7.41 -4.90 20.35
N ILE A 75 6.30 -4.38 20.86
CA ILE A 75 5.99 -2.93 20.78
C ILE A 75 6.94 -2.06 21.60
N ASP A 76 7.57 -2.60 22.65
CA ASP A 76 8.58 -1.93 23.46
C ASP A 76 9.90 -1.66 22.71
N THR A 77 10.04 -2.20 21.50
CA THR A 77 11.15 -1.90 20.57
C THR A 77 10.84 -0.75 19.60
N ILE A 78 9.65 -0.12 19.69
CA ILE A 78 9.32 1.07 18.92
C ILE A 78 10.20 2.23 19.43
N GLU A 79 10.82 2.94 18.50
CA GLU A 79 11.62 4.12 18.83
C GLU A 79 10.74 5.21 19.46
N LEU A 80 11.23 5.82 20.54
CA LEU A 80 10.49 6.83 21.29
C LEU A 80 10.11 8.03 20.39
N TYR A 81 11.10 8.54 19.63
CA TYR A 81 10.93 9.73 18.82
C TYR A 81 10.64 9.42 17.37
N TRP A 82 9.73 10.18 16.78
CA TRP A 82 9.29 10.00 15.40
C TRP A 82 10.44 9.95 14.37
N GLN A 83 11.44 10.81 14.51
CA GLN A 83 12.56 10.85 13.56
C GLN A 83 13.36 9.55 13.55
N ASN A 84 13.54 8.91 14.72
CA ASN A 84 14.23 7.62 14.81
C ASN A 84 13.36 6.50 14.26
N CYS A 85 12.06 6.52 14.58
CA CYS A 85 11.08 5.59 14.02
C CYS A 85 11.05 5.67 12.49
N LEU A 86 10.95 6.89 11.94
CA LEU A 86 10.96 7.12 10.49
C LEU A 86 12.25 6.64 9.81
N ARG A 87 13.41 6.84 10.48
CA ARG A 87 14.69 6.32 9.97
C ARG A 87 14.66 4.80 9.90
N ARG A 88 14.21 4.11 10.94
CA ARG A 88 14.08 2.64 10.95
C ARG A 88 13.16 2.12 9.87
N LEU A 89 12.00 2.77 9.63
CA LEU A 89 11.10 2.45 8.53
C LEU A 89 11.78 2.65 7.17
N ARG A 90 12.56 3.73 7.04
CA ARG A 90 13.30 4.04 5.82
C ARG A 90 14.38 3.00 5.55
N ASP A 91 15.19 2.65 6.55
CA ASP A 91 16.25 1.66 6.42
C ASP A 91 15.65 0.30 6.02
N TYR A 92 14.59 -0.17 6.70
CA TYR A 92 13.85 -1.36 6.30
C TYR A 92 13.40 -1.31 4.84
N PHE A 93 12.83 -0.19 4.41
CA PHE A 93 12.28 -0.03 3.06
C PHE A 93 13.36 0.00 1.98
N PHE A 94 14.49 0.63 2.22
CA PHE A 94 15.55 0.77 1.23
C PHE A 94 16.52 -0.41 1.20
N ASP A 95 16.74 -1.07 2.33
CA ASP A 95 17.66 -2.23 2.45
C ASP A 95 16.92 -3.56 2.18
N GLY A 96 15.58 -3.58 2.27
CA GLY A 96 14.74 -4.76 2.10
C GLY A 96 14.72 -5.30 0.67
N GLN A 97 14.35 -6.58 0.53
CA GLN A 97 14.16 -7.23 -0.75
C GLN A 97 12.95 -6.64 -1.50
N TRP A 98 12.86 -6.86 -2.81
CA TRP A 98 11.78 -6.33 -3.63
C TRP A 98 10.38 -6.70 -3.10
N TYR A 99 10.17 -7.94 -2.66
CA TYR A 99 8.89 -8.40 -2.13
C TYR A 99 8.56 -7.76 -0.77
N GLU A 100 9.55 -7.51 0.10
CA GLU A 100 9.35 -6.83 1.38
C GLU A 100 8.88 -5.39 1.19
N VAL A 101 9.34 -4.72 0.13
CA VAL A 101 8.87 -3.38 -0.23
C VAL A 101 7.41 -3.40 -0.65
N TYR A 102 7.01 -4.36 -1.50
CA TYR A 102 5.62 -4.49 -1.92
C TYR A 102 4.71 -4.90 -0.76
N ASP A 103 5.13 -5.85 0.07
CA ASP A 103 4.41 -6.24 1.29
C ASP A 103 4.19 -5.04 2.22
N PHE A 104 5.21 -4.19 2.40
CA PHE A 104 5.10 -3.01 3.24
C PHE A 104 4.15 -1.96 2.66
N VAL A 105 4.24 -1.67 1.36
CA VAL A 105 3.34 -0.72 0.68
C VAL A 105 1.89 -1.20 0.73
N GLU A 106 1.65 -2.48 0.50
CA GLU A 106 0.32 -3.09 0.62
C GLU A 106 -0.19 -3.03 2.06
N PHE A 107 0.65 -3.37 3.03
CA PHE A 107 0.30 -3.29 4.44
C PHE A 107 -0.14 -1.87 4.85
N ILE A 108 0.60 -0.84 4.44
CA ILE A 108 0.25 0.56 4.72
C ILE A 108 -1.05 0.96 4.01
N ALA A 109 -1.29 0.51 2.78
CA ALA A 109 -2.55 0.76 2.08
C ALA A 109 -3.76 0.17 2.82
N GLN A 110 -3.59 -1.00 3.46
CA GLN A 110 -4.67 -1.71 4.17
C GLN A 110 -4.89 -1.19 5.60
N ASN A 111 -3.84 -0.74 6.29
CA ASN A 111 -3.87 -0.41 7.73
C ASN A 111 -3.69 1.09 8.03
N GLY A 112 -3.33 1.89 7.05
CA GLY A 112 -3.19 3.33 7.19
C GLY A 112 -4.53 4.07 7.24
N ASP A 113 -4.46 5.40 7.25
CA ASP A 113 -5.65 6.26 7.27
C ASP A 113 -6.59 5.94 6.09
N ALA A 114 -7.81 5.49 6.41
CA ALA A 114 -8.82 5.08 5.44
C ALA A 114 -9.19 6.19 4.46
N SER A 115 -9.17 7.46 4.89
CA SER A 115 -9.49 8.62 4.04
C SER A 115 -8.46 8.87 2.94
N SER A 116 -7.26 8.34 3.10
CA SER A 116 -6.16 8.46 2.15
C SER A 116 -5.98 7.24 1.24
N ARG A 117 -6.60 6.10 1.60
CA ARG A 117 -6.37 4.80 0.97
C ARG A 117 -6.52 4.80 -0.55
N ASP A 118 -7.68 5.19 -1.06
CA ASP A 118 -7.99 5.09 -2.49
C ASP A 118 -7.07 5.98 -3.32
N ARG A 119 -6.81 7.20 -2.84
CA ARG A 119 -5.88 8.15 -3.48
C ARG A 119 -4.45 7.65 -3.44
N PHE A 120 -4.04 7.00 -2.37
CA PHE A 120 -2.71 6.40 -2.24
C PHE A 120 -2.56 5.23 -3.23
N ILE A 121 -3.53 4.31 -3.30
CA ILE A 121 -3.55 3.18 -4.24
C ILE A 121 -3.49 3.66 -5.69
N GLU A 122 -4.32 4.64 -6.05
CA GLU A 122 -4.31 5.24 -7.39
C GLU A 122 -2.94 5.85 -7.73
N ALA A 123 -2.33 6.58 -6.79
CA ALA A 123 -1.01 7.14 -6.96
C ALA A 123 0.06 6.05 -7.10
N CYS A 124 -0.01 4.97 -6.31
CA CYS A 124 0.90 3.83 -6.44
C CYS A 124 0.79 3.20 -7.83
N ASN A 125 -0.42 2.93 -8.32
CA ASN A 125 -0.63 2.34 -9.64
C ASN A 125 -0.04 3.21 -10.77
N LYS A 126 -0.19 4.53 -10.71
CA LYS A 126 0.44 5.46 -11.67
C LYS A 126 1.97 5.37 -11.67
N HIS A 127 2.58 5.21 -10.49
CA HIS A 127 4.04 5.08 -10.38
C HIS A 127 4.53 3.68 -10.80
N LEU A 128 3.81 2.62 -10.43
CA LEU A 128 4.08 1.25 -10.86
C LEU A 128 4.04 1.13 -12.39
N GLU A 129 3.04 1.73 -13.03
CA GLU A 129 2.93 1.79 -14.49
C GLU A 129 4.07 2.59 -15.12
N ARG A 130 4.31 3.81 -14.63
CA ARG A 130 5.36 4.68 -15.14
C ARG A 130 6.75 4.05 -15.12
N GLU A 131 7.04 3.30 -14.07
CA GLU A 131 8.33 2.63 -13.88
C GLU A 131 8.36 1.22 -14.46
N ASN A 132 7.31 0.83 -15.22
CA ASN A 132 7.18 -0.47 -15.89
C ASN A 132 7.29 -1.67 -14.93
N SER A 133 6.66 -1.58 -13.75
CA SER A 133 6.50 -2.71 -12.84
C SER A 133 5.48 -3.71 -13.42
N ALA A 134 5.71 -5.01 -13.20
CA ALA A 134 4.73 -6.07 -13.48
C ALA A 134 3.59 -6.13 -12.45
N TYR A 135 3.59 -5.27 -11.43
CA TYR A 135 2.65 -5.31 -10.31
C TYR A 135 1.71 -4.11 -10.30
N ARG A 136 0.46 -4.32 -9.89
CA ARG A 136 -0.56 -3.28 -9.66
C ARG A 136 -1.38 -3.60 -8.44
N PHE A 137 -1.91 -2.57 -7.80
CA PHE A 137 -2.99 -2.72 -6.82
C PHE A 137 -4.29 -3.08 -7.52
N VAL A 138 -4.86 -4.20 -7.13
CA VAL A 138 -6.19 -4.68 -7.53
C VAL A 138 -6.95 -5.03 -6.26
N ASN A 139 -8.09 -4.43 -6.00
CA ASN A 139 -8.87 -4.63 -4.75
C ASN A 139 -8.08 -4.43 -3.46
N GLY A 140 -7.15 -3.48 -3.43
CA GLY A 140 -6.34 -3.21 -2.24
C GLY A 140 -5.21 -4.22 -1.99
N GLN A 141 -4.93 -5.11 -2.94
CA GLN A 141 -3.82 -6.07 -2.92
C GLN A 141 -2.91 -5.86 -4.13
N ILE A 142 -1.60 -6.05 -3.94
CA ILE A 142 -0.63 -5.99 -5.03
C ILE A 142 -0.64 -7.32 -5.77
N THR A 143 -0.98 -7.26 -7.06
CA THR A 143 -1.13 -8.43 -7.93
C THR A 143 -0.20 -8.30 -9.12
N GLU A 144 0.42 -9.40 -9.53
CA GLU A 144 1.19 -9.46 -10.77
C GLU A 144 0.27 -9.42 -11.99
N ILE A 145 0.61 -8.57 -12.94
CA ILE A 145 -0.17 -8.36 -14.17
C ILE A 145 0.71 -8.68 -15.36
N THR A 146 0.29 -9.65 -16.17
CA THR A 146 1.08 -10.15 -17.30
C THR A 146 0.82 -9.39 -18.60
N SER A 147 -0.33 -8.70 -18.72
CA SER A 147 -0.64 -7.87 -19.89
C SER A 147 -1.62 -6.74 -19.56
N GLN A 148 -1.63 -5.67 -20.36
CA GLN A 148 -2.58 -4.57 -20.22
C GLN A 148 -4.04 -5.03 -20.42
N GLN A 149 -4.27 -6.03 -21.28
CA GLN A 149 -5.59 -6.61 -21.48
C GLN A 149 -6.12 -7.32 -20.24
N GLU A 150 -5.26 -8.04 -19.49
CA GLU A 150 -5.65 -8.68 -18.24
C GLU A 150 -6.00 -7.65 -17.17
N ILE A 151 -5.35 -6.49 -17.15
CA ILE A 151 -5.73 -5.37 -16.25
C ILE A 151 -7.15 -4.93 -16.55
N GLU A 152 -7.46 -4.62 -17.81
CA GLU A 152 -8.77 -4.14 -18.22
C GLU A 152 -9.87 -5.18 -17.98
N GLU A 153 -9.57 -6.46 -18.17
CA GLU A 153 -10.48 -7.57 -17.87
C GLU A 153 -10.75 -7.71 -16.38
N ILE A 154 -9.72 -7.63 -15.54
CA ILE A 154 -9.83 -7.68 -14.07
C ILE A 154 -10.60 -6.47 -13.55
N GLU A 155 -10.26 -5.26 -13.97
CA GLU A 155 -10.96 -4.03 -13.58
C GLU A 155 -12.43 -4.05 -14.02
N SER A 156 -12.71 -4.54 -15.23
CA SER A 156 -14.08 -4.70 -15.75
C SER A 156 -14.87 -5.78 -15.00
N ALA A 157 -14.21 -6.84 -14.53
CA ALA A 157 -14.85 -7.89 -13.72
C ALA A 157 -15.19 -7.36 -12.32
N ILE A 158 -14.32 -6.53 -11.74
CA ILE A 158 -14.52 -5.90 -10.43
C ILE A 158 -15.71 -4.93 -10.48
N GLN A 159 -15.73 -4.02 -11.46
CA GLN A 159 -16.85 -3.07 -11.62
C GLN A 159 -18.19 -3.78 -11.82
N ARG A 160 -18.19 -4.94 -12.46
CA ARG A 160 -19.40 -5.77 -12.61
C ARG A 160 -19.81 -6.44 -11.30
N SER A 161 -18.87 -6.84 -10.45
CA SER A 161 -19.20 -7.43 -9.14
C SER A 161 -19.77 -6.40 -8.16
N ASP A 162 -19.28 -5.18 -8.17
CA ASP A 162 -19.74 -4.09 -7.32
C ASP A 162 -21.10 -3.52 -7.77
N SER A 163 -21.49 -3.73 -9.03
CA SER A 163 -22.80 -3.30 -9.57
C SER A 163 -23.93 -4.30 -9.30
N PHE A 164 -23.70 -5.42 -8.61
CA PHE A 164 -24.74 -6.36 -8.18
C PHE A 164 -25.10 -6.17 -6.69
N PRO A 165 -26.02 -5.28 -6.33
CA PRO A 165 -26.54 -5.21 -4.98
C PRO A 165 -27.55 -6.34 -4.77
N GLY A 166 -27.08 -7.53 -4.36
CA GLY A 166 -28.04 -8.59 -4.05
C GLY A 166 -27.53 -10.04 -3.94
N GLY A 167 -26.24 -10.31 -4.11
CA GLY A 167 -25.74 -11.70 -4.24
C GLY A 167 -25.64 -12.52 -2.95
N ILE A 168 -25.67 -11.93 -1.77
CA ILE A 168 -25.44 -12.69 -0.51
C ILE A 168 -26.73 -12.97 0.28
N ASN A 169 -27.83 -12.24 0.03
CA ASN A 169 -29.09 -12.48 0.75
C ASN A 169 -30.03 -13.51 0.11
N ALA A 170 -29.80 -13.92 -1.13
CA ALA A 170 -30.64 -14.90 -1.81
C ALA A 170 -30.34 -16.37 -1.43
N LEU A 171 -29.18 -16.66 -0.85
CA LEU A 171 -28.80 -18.00 -0.42
C LEU A 171 -29.19 -18.32 1.03
N LYS A 172 -29.53 -17.33 1.84
CA LYS A 172 -30.02 -17.54 3.21
C LYS A 172 -31.54 -17.81 3.30
N GLY A 173 -32.29 -17.58 2.22
CA GLY A 173 -33.73 -17.75 2.16
C GLY A 173 -34.21 -19.14 1.71
N ARG A 174 -33.34 -19.98 1.14
CA ARG A 174 -33.75 -21.32 0.62
C ARG A 174 -33.42 -22.51 1.53
N ALA A 175 -32.81 -22.31 2.69
CA ALA A 175 -32.48 -23.37 3.64
C ALA A 175 -33.49 -23.53 4.79
N ARG A 176 -34.68 -22.92 4.71
CA ARG A 176 -35.72 -23.00 5.78
C ARG A 176 -37.10 -23.46 5.33
N VAL A 177 -37.21 -24.22 4.27
CA VAL A 177 -38.49 -24.92 3.96
C VAL A 177 -38.13 -26.33 3.49
N ASN A 178 -38.01 -27.28 4.41
CA ASN A 178 -38.30 -28.70 4.27
C ASN A 178 -37.81 -29.46 5.51
N VAL A 179 -38.48 -29.25 6.63
CA VAL A 179 -38.62 -30.27 7.71
C VAL A 179 -40.00 -30.04 8.32
N GLN A 180 -41.02 -30.64 7.71
CA GLN A 180 -42.24 -31.08 8.37
C GLN A 180 -43.11 -31.81 7.35
N GLN A 181 -43.27 -33.06 7.55
CA GLN A 181 -44.24 -34.05 7.16
C GLN A 181 -43.54 -35.33 6.67
N ASP A 182 -43.38 -36.28 7.53
CA ASP A 182 -44.11 -37.47 7.85
C ASP A 182 -43.46 -38.23 9.02
#